data_2ba84e9576c188ff1beab058f33af909
#
_entry.id   2ba84e9576c188ff1beab058f33af909
#
_cell.length_a   1.000
_cell.length_b   1.000
_cell.length_c   1.000
_cell.angle_alpha   90.00
_cell.angle_beta   90.00
_cell.angle_gamma   90.00
#
_symmetry.space_group_name_H-M   'P 1'
#
loop_
_entity.id
_entity.type
_entity.pdbx_description
1 polymer ?
#
loop_
_entity_poly.entity_id
_entity_poly.type
_entity_poly.pdbx_seq_one_letter_code
_entity_poly.pdbx_strand_id
1 'polypeptide(L)'
;DLGVFRTERDVLQYHPDLVFVEFAVNDAKTDSLVIAHSMEGIVRKIWHHNPHTDICFLYTLNEPMLDDLKAGKNYRSVRYMETVADYYDIPSVNFADDVLELLNEDKLVFKGDSKKEYSGKIVFTNDGTHPTYDGGHPIYTKTLSRSLLQMNKAQEKAHALKAPLYPGNY
;
A
#
# COMPACT_ATOMS: atom_id res chain seq x y z
N ASP A 1 7.69 -10.25 6.41
CA ASP A 1 8.71 -10.10 7.47
C ASP A 1 10.12 -9.78 6.94
N LEU A 2 10.53 -10.27 5.76
CA LEU A 2 11.85 -9.93 5.18
C LEU A 2 12.09 -8.42 5.06
N GLY A 3 11.04 -7.62 4.80
CA GLY A 3 11.13 -6.18 4.72
C GLY A 3 11.76 -5.55 5.96
N VAL A 4 11.30 -5.95 7.15
CA VAL A 4 11.79 -5.38 8.42
C VAL A 4 13.28 -5.65 8.65
N PHE A 5 13.78 -6.81 8.26
CA PHE A 5 15.21 -7.14 8.41
C PHE A 5 16.10 -6.41 7.39
N ARG A 6 15.54 -6.06 6.24
CA ARG A 6 16.26 -5.42 5.15
C ARG A 6 16.19 -3.89 5.17
N THR A 7 15.28 -3.32 5.95
CA THR A 7 15.01 -1.87 5.98
C THR A 7 16.29 -1.05 6.18
N GLU A 8 17.13 -1.42 7.15
CA GLU A 8 18.38 -0.66 7.44
C GLU A 8 19.33 -0.66 6.24
N ARG A 9 19.62 -1.85 5.71
CA ARG A 9 20.59 -2.01 4.63
C ARG A 9 20.08 -1.51 3.29
N ASP A 10 18.79 -1.75 2.97
CA ASP A 10 18.29 -1.57 1.61
C ASP A 10 17.56 -0.21 1.46
N VAL A 11 17.22 0.47 2.55
CA VAL A 11 16.46 1.72 2.55
C VAL A 11 17.18 2.83 3.32
N LEU A 12 17.45 2.63 4.62
CA LEU A 12 17.89 3.71 5.50
C LEU A 12 19.31 4.21 5.22
N GLN A 13 20.18 3.37 4.65
CA GLN A 13 21.52 3.81 4.21
C GLN A 13 21.50 4.96 3.18
N TYR A 14 20.35 5.16 2.49
CA TYR A 14 20.20 6.23 1.50
C TYR A 14 19.60 7.52 2.09
N HIS A 15 19.32 7.56 3.39
CA HIS A 15 18.74 8.71 4.09
C HIS A 15 17.49 9.28 3.40
N PRO A 16 16.45 8.48 3.15
CA PRO A 16 15.25 8.95 2.44
C PRO A 16 14.46 9.96 3.27
N ASP A 17 13.89 10.97 2.59
CA ASP A 17 12.92 11.88 3.18
C ASP A 17 11.50 11.28 3.22
N LEU A 18 11.20 10.36 2.30
CA LEU A 18 9.91 9.66 2.20
C LEU A 18 10.12 8.18 1.89
N VAL A 19 9.42 7.31 2.62
CA VAL A 19 9.41 5.87 2.40
C VAL A 19 7.99 5.38 2.10
N PHE A 20 7.81 4.78 0.93
CA PHE A 20 6.61 4.01 0.62
C PHE A 20 6.77 2.57 1.06
N VAL A 21 5.74 2.03 1.74
CA VAL A 21 5.73 0.63 2.20
C VAL A 21 4.54 -0.08 1.57
N GLU A 22 4.82 -1.11 0.76
CA GLU A 22 3.82 -1.91 0.05
C GLU A 22 4.09 -3.40 0.24
N PHE A 23 3.13 -4.13 0.85
CA PHE A 23 3.16 -5.59 1.02
C PHE A 23 1.73 -6.20 0.98
N ALA A 24 0.71 -5.45 0.63
CA ALA A 24 -0.68 -5.85 0.75
C ALA A 24 -0.99 -7.18 0.03
N VAL A 25 -0.54 -7.31 -1.23
CA VAL A 25 -0.73 -8.52 -2.04
C VAL A 25 0.23 -9.63 -1.61
N ASN A 26 1.49 -9.30 -1.36
CA ASN A 26 2.51 -10.29 -1.02
C ASN A 26 2.24 -10.97 0.33
N ASP A 27 1.72 -10.23 1.29
CA ASP A 27 1.40 -10.73 2.64
C ASP A 27 -0.06 -11.23 2.77
N ALA A 28 -0.79 -11.36 1.67
CA ALA A 28 -2.20 -11.79 1.68
C ALA A 28 -2.46 -13.10 2.44
N LYS A 29 -1.50 -14.01 2.45
CA LYS A 29 -1.56 -15.32 3.15
C LYS A 29 -0.71 -15.39 4.42
N THR A 30 0.03 -14.33 4.76
CA THR A 30 0.87 -14.27 5.95
C THR A 30 0.00 -14.21 7.21
N ASP A 31 0.49 -14.75 8.31
CA ASP A 31 -0.17 -14.62 9.62
C ASP A 31 -0.35 -13.15 9.99
N SER A 32 -1.49 -12.84 10.58
CA SER A 32 -1.88 -11.46 10.85
C SER A 32 -0.98 -10.76 11.87
N LEU A 33 -0.54 -11.48 12.90
CA LEU A 33 0.39 -10.92 13.88
C LEU A 33 1.76 -10.68 13.26
N VAL A 34 2.22 -11.59 12.38
CA VAL A 34 3.47 -11.40 11.64
C VAL A 34 3.40 -10.17 10.75
N ILE A 35 2.26 -9.93 10.06
CA ILE A 35 2.05 -8.70 9.26
C ILE A 35 2.21 -7.48 10.17
N ALA A 36 1.42 -7.43 11.25
CA ALA A 36 1.35 -6.26 12.12
C ALA A 36 2.70 -5.96 12.81
N HIS A 37 3.35 -6.98 13.38
CA HIS A 37 4.68 -6.83 13.98
C HIS A 37 5.73 -6.37 12.96
N SER A 38 5.72 -6.92 11.75
CA SER A 38 6.69 -6.55 10.71
C SER A 38 6.48 -5.12 10.23
N MET A 39 5.23 -4.71 10.03
CA MET A 39 4.91 -3.33 9.62
C MET A 39 5.31 -2.32 10.70
N GLU A 40 4.98 -2.60 11.95
CA GLU A 40 5.43 -1.76 13.07
C GLU A 40 6.96 -1.72 13.17
N GLY A 41 7.63 -2.85 13.01
CA GLY A 41 9.09 -2.93 13.02
C GLY A 41 9.73 -2.05 11.95
N ILE A 42 9.16 -1.99 10.74
CA ILE A 42 9.60 -1.08 9.66
C ILE A 42 9.44 0.38 10.08
N VAL A 43 8.26 0.78 10.56
CA VAL A 43 7.98 2.15 11.02
C VAL A 43 8.97 2.58 12.09
N ARG A 44 9.15 1.74 13.11
CA ARG A 44 10.04 2.05 14.23
C ARG A 44 11.49 2.18 13.81
N LYS A 45 11.98 1.32 12.90
CA LYS A 45 13.33 1.43 12.34
C LYS A 45 13.54 2.75 11.59
N ILE A 46 12.55 3.14 10.76
CA ILE A 46 12.62 4.39 9.99
C ILE A 46 12.72 5.58 10.96
N TRP A 47 11.81 5.70 11.91
CA TRP A 47 11.76 6.86 12.81
C TRP A 47 12.83 6.84 13.92
N HIS A 48 13.39 5.70 14.27
CA HIS A 48 14.62 5.64 15.07
C HIS A 48 15.82 6.16 14.31
N HIS A 49 15.89 5.89 13.00
CA HIS A 49 16.97 6.38 12.15
C HIS A 49 16.83 7.89 11.89
N ASN A 50 15.65 8.34 11.52
CA ASN A 50 15.34 9.76 11.31
C ASN A 50 13.85 10.06 11.55
N PRO A 51 13.49 10.81 12.62
CA PRO A 51 12.10 11.14 12.92
C PRO A 51 11.46 12.12 11.93
N HIS A 52 12.21 12.66 10.98
CA HIS A 52 11.70 13.54 9.91
C HIS A 52 11.42 12.79 8.61
N THR A 53 11.72 11.48 8.53
CA THR A 53 11.37 10.70 7.35
C THR A 53 9.86 10.43 7.34
N ASP A 54 9.18 10.88 6.31
CA ASP A 54 7.76 10.57 6.10
C ASP A 54 7.57 9.11 5.68
N ILE A 55 6.46 8.52 6.10
CA ILE A 55 6.06 7.17 5.72
C ILE A 55 4.67 7.23 5.11
N CYS A 56 4.46 6.50 4.03
CA CYS A 56 3.14 6.30 3.45
C CYS A 56 2.95 4.82 3.09
N PHE A 57 1.87 4.20 3.60
CA PHE A 57 1.53 2.83 3.23
C PHE A 57 0.76 2.83 1.90
N LEU A 58 1.11 1.88 1.03
CA LEU A 58 0.44 1.67 -0.24
C LEU A 58 -0.24 0.31 -0.22
N TYR A 59 -1.48 0.25 -0.73
CA TYR A 59 -2.22 -1.00 -0.81
C TYR A 59 -2.59 -1.30 -2.25
N THR A 60 -1.85 -2.22 -2.86
CA THR A 60 -2.16 -2.80 -4.15
C THR A 60 -3.21 -3.90 -3.99
N LEU A 61 -3.78 -4.36 -5.10
CA LEU A 61 -4.81 -5.39 -5.10
C LEU A 61 -4.57 -6.45 -6.16
N ASN A 62 -5.12 -7.64 -5.95
CA ASN A 62 -5.16 -8.72 -6.92
C ASN A 62 -6.56 -9.34 -7.02
N GLU A 63 -6.76 -10.22 -7.99
CA GLU A 63 -8.05 -10.85 -8.28
C GLU A 63 -8.69 -11.53 -7.04
N PRO A 64 -7.97 -12.28 -6.18
CA PRO A 64 -8.54 -12.88 -4.97
C PRO A 64 -9.10 -11.89 -3.95
N MET A 65 -8.71 -10.62 -3.99
CA MET A 65 -9.19 -9.58 -3.06
C MET A 65 -10.51 -8.95 -3.49
N LEU A 66 -10.94 -9.15 -4.74
CA LEU A 66 -12.06 -8.41 -5.34
C LEU A 66 -13.39 -8.62 -4.63
N ASP A 67 -13.68 -9.82 -4.13
CA ASP A 67 -14.97 -10.10 -3.49
C ASP A 67 -15.11 -9.31 -2.18
N ASP A 68 -14.06 -9.28 -1.35
CA ASP A 68 -14.06 -8.46 -0.13
C ASP A 68 -14.16 -6.97 -0.47
N LEU A 69 -13.37 -6.50 -1.43
CA LEU A 69 -13.35 -5.11 -1.85
C LEU A 69 -14.70 -4.63 -2.42
N LYS A 70 -15.36 -5.43 -3.26
CA LYS A 70 -16.70 -5.15 -3.78
C LYS A 70 -17.77 -5.17 -2.68
N ALA A 71 -17.54 -5.91 -1.60
CA ALA A 71 -18.38 -5.88 -0.41
C ALA A 71 -18.08 -4.69 0.53
N GLY A 72 -17.20 -3.75 0.13
CA GLY A 72 -16.80 -2.59 0.92
C GLY A 72 -15.89 -2.94 2.10
N LYS A 73 -15.17 -4.07 2.03
CA LYS A 73 -14.28 -4.53 3.09
C LYS A 73 -12.84 -4.48 2.63
N ASN A 74 -11.97 -3.95 3.46
CA ASN A 74 -10.53 -4.12 3.23
C ASN A 74 -10.14 -5.58 3.34
N TYR A 75 -9.25 -6.02 2.46
CA TYR A 75 -8.69 -7.36 2.54
C TYR A 75 -7.94 -7.58 3.85
N ARG A 76 -7.81 -8.83 4.27
CA ARG A 76 -7.24 -9.17 5.59
C ARG A 76 -5.88 -8.55 5.85
N SER A 77 -4.93 -8.64 4.91
CA SER A 77 -3.59 -8.06 5.06
C SER A 77 -3.65 -6.56 5.27
N VAL A 78 -4.45 -5.84 4.48
CA VAL A 78 -4.64 -4.39 4.58
C VAL A 78 -5.18 -3.99 5.95
N ARG A 79 -6.16 -4.72 6.49
CA ARG A 79 -6.72 -4.41 7.83
C ARG A 79 -5.67 -4.42 8.94
N TYR A 80 -4.73 -5.36 8.90
CA TYR A 80 -3.65 -5.42 9.91
C TYR A 80 -2.57 -4.37 9.68
N MET A 81 -2.30 -4.00 8.42
CA MET A 81 -1.42 -2.87 8.09
C MET A 81 -2.04 -1.55 8.55
N GLU A 82 -3.35 -1.35 8.34
CA GLU A 82 -4.09 -0.17 8.81
C GLU A 82 -4.08 -0.05 10.34
N THR A 83 -4.10 -1.14 11.09
CA THR A 83 -3.96 -1.06 12.56
C THR A 83 -2.66 -0.37 12.98
N VAL A 84 -1.59 -0.59 12.24
CA VAL A 84 -0.29 0.08 12.47
C VAL A 84 -0.34 1.53 11.96
N ALA A 85 -0.91 1.75 10.77
CA ALA A 85 -1.07 3.08 10.19
C ALA A 85 -1.86 4.00 11.13
N ASP A 86 -3.02 3.54 11.61
CA ASP A 86 -3.88 4.27 12.55
C ASP A 86 -3.15 4.60 13.86
N TYR A 87 -2.42 3.62 14.40
CA TYR A 87 -1.72 3.83 15.67
C TYR A 87 -0.61 4.89 15.56
N TYR A 88 0.11 4.92 14.46
CA TYR A 88 1.24 5.82 14.25
C TYR A 88 0.88 7.10 13.47
N ASP A 89 -0.39 7.31 13.12
CA ASP A 89 -0.88 8.42 12.30
C ASP A 89 -0.19 8.47 10.92
N ILE A 90 0.04 7.29 10.31
CA ILE A 90 0.68 7.15 9.00
C ILE A 90 -0.40 7.20 7.91
N PRO A 91 -0.26 8.07 6.90
CA PRO A 91 -1.18 8.08 5.78
C PRO A 91 -1.05 6.80 4.93
N SER A 92 -2.17 6.38 4.35
CA SER A 92 -2.21 5.27 3.41
C SER A 92 -2.89 5.64 2.09
N VAL A 93 -2.52 4.95 1.01
CA VAL A 93 -3.15 5.07 -0.30
C VAL A 93 -3.66 3.70 -0.72
N ASN A 94 -4.99 3.59 -0.83
CA ASN A 94 -5.64 2.37 -1.29
C ASN A 94 -5.92 2.49 -2.80
N PHE A 95 -5.20 1.74 -3.61
CA PHE A 95 -5.38 1.74 -5.07
C PHE A 95 -6.67 1.06 -5.51
N ALA A 96 -7.32 0.29 -4.63
CA ALA A 96 -8.57 -0.38 -4.96
C ALA A 96 -9.71 0.59 -5.26
N ASP A 97 -9.71 1.79 -4.68
CA ASP A 97 -10.81 2.74 -4.78
C ASP A 97 -11.06 3.14 -6.25
N ASP A 98 -10.04 3.64 -6.96
CA ASP A 98 -10.17 4.03 -8.37
C ASP A 98 -10.38 2.81 -9.30
N VAL A 99 -9.82 1.64 -8.95
CA VAL A 99 -10.03 0.40 -9.73
C VAL A 99 -11.48 -0.06 -9.62
N LEU A 100 -12.06 -0.04 -8.41
CA LEU A 100 -13.46 -0.41 -8.19
C LEU A 100 -14.43 0.57 -8.82
N GLU A 101 -14.13 1.86 -8.77
CA GLU A 101 -14.92 2.90 -9.46
C GLU A 101 -15.02 2.57 -10.95
N LEU A 102 -13.90 2.35 -11.63
CA LEU A 102 -13.85 2.00 -13.05
C LEU A 102 -14.53 0.67 -13.37
N LEU A 103 -14.42 -0.33 -12.47
CA LEU A 103 -15.14 -1.60 -12.61
C LEU A 103 -16.66 -1.40 -12.53
N ASN A 104 -17.14 -0.62 -11.57
CA ASN A 104 -18.56 -0.33 -11.37
C ASN A 104 -19.15 0.48 -12.51
N GLU A 105 -18.35 1.34 -13.14
CA GLU A 105 -18.73 2.11 -14.34
C GLU A 105 -18.62 1.31 -15.63
N ASP A 106 -18.29 0.04 -15.57
CA ASP A 106 -18.08 -0.85 -16.73
C ASP A 106 -16.98 -0.34 -17.71
N LYS A 107 -16.02 0.45 -17.18
CA LYS A 107 -14.89 1.02 -17.94
C LYS A 107 -13.62 0.17 -17.86
N LEU A 108 -13.61 -0.89 -17.03
CA LEU A 108 -12.43 -1.69 -16.76
C LEU A 108 -12.76 -3.18 -16.80
N VAL A 109 -11.88 -3.96 -17.42
CA VAL A 109 -11.78 -5.41 -17.30
C VAL A 109 -10.65 -5.70 -16.31
N PHE A 110 -10.97 -6.30 -15.17
CA PHE A 110 -9.94 -6.53 -14.15
C PHE A 110 -8.84 -7.46 -14.67
N LYS A 111 -9.22 -8.58 -15.27
CA LYS A 111 -8.28 -9.55 -15.84
C LYS A 111 -8.64 -9.87 -17.28
N GLY A 112 -7.70 -9.68 -18.19
CA GLY A 112 -7.89 -9.92 -19.61
C GLY A 112 -6.55 -9.91 -20.36
N ASP A 113 -6.60 -10.24 -21.62
CA ASP A 113 -5.44 -10.10 -22.52
C ASP A 113 -5.35 -8.66 -23.01
N SER A 114 -4.38 -7.88 -22.52
CA SER A 114 -4.21 -6.47 -22.87
C SER A 114 -3.92 -6.20 -24.35
N LYS A 115 -3.66 -7.26 -25.14
CA LYS A 115 -3.50 -7.19 -26.60
C LYS A 115 -4.82 -7.31 -27.35
N LYS A 116 -5.92 -7.59 -26.66
CA LYS A 116 -7.27 -7.71 -27.23
C LYS A 116 -8.09 -6.47 -26.95
N GLU A 117 -9.03 -6.20 -27.85
CA GLU A 117 -10.01 -5.14 -27.69
C GLU A 117 -11.16 -5.60 -26.78
N TYR A 118 -11.56 -4.76 -25.85
CA TYR A 118 -12.66 -4.98 -24.91
C TYR A 118 -13.67 -3.83 -24.96
N SER A 119 -14.11 -3.44 -26.13
CA SER A 119 -15.10 -2.36 -26.33
C SER A 119 -14.69 -1.04 -25.67
N GLY A 120 -13.40 -0.69 -25.81
CA GLY A 120 -12.83 0.54 -25.23
C GLY A 120 -12.52 0.48 -23.74
N LYS A 121 -12.73 -0.68 -23.09
CA LYS A 121 -12.42 -0.83 -21.66
C LYS A 121 -10.92 -1.01 -21.43
N ILE A 122 -10.46 -0.50 -20.31
CA ILE A 122 -9.07 -0.69 -19.84
C ILE A 122 -8.91 -2.11 -19.31
N VAL A 123 -7.83 -2.80 -19.69
CA VAL A 123 -7.43 -4.08 -19.06
C VAL A 123 -6.46 -3.78 -17.93
N PHE A 124 -6.89 -4.04 -16.69
CA PHE A 124 -6.09 -3.75 -15.50
C PHE A 124 -4.91 -4.70 -15.34
N THR A 125 -5.11 -6.00 -15.51
CA THR A 125 -4.07 -7.02 -15.35
C THR A 125 -4.24 -8.16 -16.37
N ASN A 126 -3.13 -8.78 -16.78
CA ASN A 126 -3.18 -9.97 -17.63
C ASN A 126 -3.30 -11.27 -16.80
N ASP A 127 -2.70 -11.30 -15.62
CA ASP A 127 -2.56 -12.52 -14.79
C ASP A 127 -3.42 -12.51 -13.51
N GLY A 128 -4.10 -11.40 -13.24
CA GLY A 128 -4.91 -11.22 -12.03
C GLY A 128 -4.14 -10.58 -10.86
N THR A 129 -2.86 -10.25 -11.05
CA THR A 129 -2.00 -9.71 -9.97
C THR A 129 -1.25 -8.46 -10.41
N HIS A 130 -0.50 -8.54 -11.51
CA HIS A 130 0.39 -7.45 -11.92
C HIS A 130 -0.35 -6.48 -12.86
N PRO A 131 -0.39 -5.18 -12.52
CA PRO A 131 -1.05 -4.19 -13.36
C PRO A 131 -0.36 -4.10 -14.73
N THR A 132 -1.17 -3.94 -15.80
CA THR A 132 -0.65 -3.74 -17.14
C THR A 132 0.03 -2.39 -17.28
N TYR A 133 1.02 -2.30 -18.18
CA TYR A 133 1.77 -1.07 -18.40
C TYR A 133 0.88 0.09 -18.85
N ASP A 134 0.02 -0.14 -19.85
CA ASP A 134 -0.82 0.91 -20.44
C ASP A 134 -2.19 1.10 -19.74
N GLY A 135 -2.60 0.15 -18.89
CA GLY A 135 -3.90 0.18 -18.19
C GLY A 135 -3.78 0.35 -16.68
N GLY A 136 -3.23 -0.65 -15.99
CA GLY A 136 -3.20 -0.67 -14.54
C GLY A 136 -2.25 0.35 -13.91
N HIS A 137 -1.04 0.49 -14.43
CA HIS A 137 -0.07 1.46 -13.90
C HIS A 137 -0.54 2.93 -14.01
N PRO A 138 -1.17 3.40 -15.11
CA PRO A 138 -1.74 4.75 -15.16
C PRO A 138 -2.79 5.01 -14.09
N ILE A 139 -3.63 4.01 -13.74
CA ILE A 139 -4.61 4.13 -12.67
C ILE A 139 -3.89 4.34 -11.32
N TYR A 140 -2.92 3.49 -11.00
CA TYR A 140 -2.12 3.63 -9.78
C TYR A 140 -1.39 4.98 -9.71
N THR A 141 -0.78 5.41 -10.82
CA THR A 141 -0.08 6.70 -10.90
C THR A 141 -1.03 7.86 -10.61
N LYS A 142 -2.24 7.85 -11.18
CA LYS A 142 -3.25 8.88 -10.95
C LYS A 142 -3.67 8.92 -9.47
N THR A 143 -3.97 7.76 -8.88
CA THR A 143 -4.36 7.65 -7.47
C THR A 143 -3.27 8.16 -6.55
N LEU A 144 -2.04 7.69 -6.74
CA LEU A 144 -0.89 8.10 -5.92
C LEU A 144 -0.62 9.60 -6.05
N SER A 145 -0.58 10.13 -7.27
CA SER A 145 -0.32 11.56 -7.51
C SER A 145 -1.36 12.46 -6.84
N ARG A 146 -2.65 12.11 -6.95
CA ARG A 146 -3.73 12.83 -6.29
C ARG A 146 -3.57 12.81 -4.76
N SER A 147 -3.26 11.64 -4.19
CA SER A 147 -3.08 11.48 -2.75
C SER A 147 -1.87 12.27 -2.23
N LEU A 148 -0.74 12.22 -2.92
CA LEU A 148 0.45 12.96 -2.54
C LEU A 148 0.25 14.48 -2.60
N LEU A 149 -0.47 14.98 -3.61
CA LEU A 149 -0.81 16.41 -3.69
C LEU A 149 -1.72 16.87 -2.55
N GLN A 150 -2.53 15.98 -1.99
CA GLN A 150 -3.32 16.26 -0.78
C GLN A 150 -2.45 16.24 0.48
N MET A 151 -1.60 15.22 0.62
CA MET A 151 -0.68 15.06 1.76
C MET A 151 0.33 16.20 1.86
N ASN A 152 0.82 16.72 0.74
CA ASN A 152 1.77 17.84 0.68
C ASN A 152 1.24 19.17 1.28
N LYS A 153 -0.04 19.22 1.65
CA LYS A 153 -0.64 20.36 2.37
C LYS A 153 -0.46 20.26 3.89
N ALA A 154 -0.02 19.11 4.40
CA ALA A 154 0.24 18.93 5.82
C ALA A 154 1.47 19.74 6.26
N GLN A 155 1.48 20.14 7.53
CA GLN A 155 2.65 20.82 8.09
C GLN A 155 3.76 19.80 8.36
N GLU A 156 4.97 20.15 8.00
CA GLU A 156 6.16 19.38 8.35
C GLU A 156 6.36 19.37 9.88
N LYS A 157 6.55 18.15 10.41
CA LYS A 157 6.85 17.96 11.85
C LYS A 157 7.66 16.66 12.03
N ALA A 158 8.46 16.62 13.09
CA ALA A 158 9.06 15.36 13.52
C ALA A 158 7.99 14.37 14.02
N HIS A 159 8.11 13.12 13.62
CA HIS A 159 7.22 12.05 14.05
C HIS A 159 7.63 11.56 15.45
N ALA A 160 6.68 11.60 16.39
CA ALA A 160 6.92 11.09 17.73
C ALA A 160 6.83 9.56 17.74
N LEU A 161 7.92 8.89 18.12
CA LEU A 161 7.92 7.45 18.29
C LEU A 161 7.17 7.09 19.57
N LYS A 162 5.94 6.61 19.40
CA LYS A 162 5.08 6.11 20.51
C LYS A 162 5.66 4.83 21.14
N ALA A 163 5.13 4.41 22.28
CA ALA A 163 5.40 3.08 22.79
C ALA A 163 5.07 2.00 21.74
N PRO A 164 5.73 0.84 21.74
CA PRO A 164 5.38 -0.22 20.79
C PRO A 164 3.91 -0.63 20.92
N LEU A 165 3.21 -0.75 19.79
CA LEU A 165 1.87 -1.30 19.71
C LEU A 165 1.89 -2.80 20.02
N TYR A 166 2.93 -3.48 19.54
CA TYR A 166 3.12 -4.91 19.75
C TYR A 166 4.36 -5.17 20.61
N PRO A 167 4.23 -6.03 21.66
CA PRO A 167 5.36 -6.39 22.53
C PRO A 167 6.53 -6.99 21.71
N GLY A 168 7.75 -6.57 22.05
CA GLY A 168 8.97 -7.04 21.38
C GLY A 168 9.45 -6.18 20.21
N ASN A 169 8.70 -5.19 19.77
CA ASN A 169 9.16 -4.16 18.84
C ASN A 169 9.77 -2.98 19.63
N TYR A 170 11.05 -2.69 19.42
CA TYR A 170 11.81 -1.66 20.14
C TYR A 170 12.18 -0.51 19.22
#